data_f9b959da5d451f53bf306937a5053cde
#
_entry.id   f9b959da5d451f53bf306937a5053cde
#
_cell.length_a   1.000
_cell.length_b   1.000
_cell.length_c   1.000
_cell.angle_alpha   90.00
_cell.angle_beta   90.00
_cell.angle_gamma   90.00
#
_symmetry.space_group_name_H-M   'P 1'
#
loop_
_entity.id
_entity.type
_entity.pdbx_description
1 polymer ?
#
loop_
_entity_poly.entity_id
_entity_poly.type
_entity_poly.pdbx_seq_one_letter_code
_entity_poly.pdbx_strand_id
1 'polypeptide(L)'
;MPEQEMTQNEEDRPRVVAILGSPRRKGNCATVLRAALAELEQRSTGTEIVHLSAHDIRYCAGHDDCGQRERCPINDDAAAVLDRFYQADGVILASPVYADNVSGQMKVFLDRACHDYARGRRLRARAIGLVAVADSSGLDDALAAMSRALAFVRRGPVPAFTVKGYASLLGDAAKNDRLMESARELGRRMADALQAASAR
;
A
#
# COMPACT_ATOMS: atom_id res chain seq x y z
N MET A 1 -5.45 24.81 -25.90
CA MET A 1 -5.83 23.64 -25.10
C MET A 1 -6.42 24.20 -23.81
N PRO A 2 -7.70 24.06 -23.48
CA PRO A 2 -8.22 24.54 -22.20
C PRO A 2 -7.64 23.66 -21.09
N GLU A 3 -7.00 24.30 -20.11
CA GLU A 3 -6.72 23.71 -18.81
C GLU A 3 -8.07 23.28 -18.21
N GLN A 4 -8.21 21.99 -17.95
CA GLN A 4 -9.39 21.48 -17.27
C GLN A 4 -9.33 22.01 -15.84
N GLU A 5 -10.20 22.96 -15.51
CA GLU A 5 -10.49 23.34 -14.13
C GLU A 5 -10.94 22.08 -13.38
N MET A 6 -10.02 21.53 -12.57
CA MET A 6 -10.37 20.53 -11.57
C MET A 6 -11.38 21.18 -10.63
N THR A 7 -12.58 20.65 -10.61
CA THR A 7 -13.65 21.19 -9.75
C THR A 7 -13.24 21.00 -8.28
N GLN A 8 -13.46 22.01 -7.43
CA GLN A 8 -13.17 22.00 -5.97
C GLN A 8 -13.66 20.71 -5.26
N ASN A 9 -14.56 19.96 -5.88
CA ASN A 9 -15.10 18.70 -5.38
C ASN A 9 -14.15 17.49 -5.56
N GLU A 10 -13.10 17.57 -6.36
CA GLU A 10 -12.11 16.50 -6.55
C GLU A 10 -10.95 16.60 -5.57
N GLU A 11 -10.58 17.79 -5.12
CA GLU A 11 -9.52 18.00 -4.14
C GLU A 11 -9.90 17.57 -2.71
N ASP A 12 -11.19 17.55 -2.38
CA ASP A 12 -11.70 17.16 -1.05
C ASP A 12 -11.92 15.65 -0.88
N ARG A 13 -11.75 14.85 -1.94
CA ARG A 13 -11.94 13.39 -1.85
C ARG A 13 -10.81 12.70 -1.11
N PRO A 14 -11.11 11.76 -0.19
CA PRO A 14 -10.07 10.93 0.42
C PRO A 14 -9.23 10.24 -0.65
N ARG A 15 -7.91 10.22 -0.48
CA ARG A 15 -6.97 9.60 -1.41
C ARG A 15 -6.36 8.35 -0.80
N VAL A 16 -6.48 7.22 -1.50
CA VAL A 16 -5.84 5.95 -1.15
C VAL A 16 -4.65 5.69 -2.06
N VAL A 17 -3.47 5.49 -1.47
CA VAL A 17 -2.26 5.08 -2.18
C VAL A 17 -2.02 3.59 -1.93
N ALA A 18 -2.01 2.80 -2.99
CA ALA A 18 -1.75 1.38 -2.96
C ALA A 18 -0.31 1.09 -3.43
N ILE A 19 0.50 0.52 -2.55
CA ILE A 19 1.87 0.09 -2.85
C ILE A 19 1.85 -1.37 -3.30
N LEU A 20 2.15 -1.62 -4.56
CA LEU A 20 2.21 -2.96 -5.13
C LEU A 20 3.65 -3.47 -5.20
N GLY A 21 3.98 -4.43 -4.34
CA GLY A 21 5.29 -5.10 -4.29
C GLY A 21 5.46 -6.24 -5.29
N SER A 22 4.52 -6.45 -6.22
CA SER A 22 4.64 -7.49 -7.24
C SER A 22 5.49 -7.00 -8.43
N PRO A 23 6.47 -7.79 -8.91
CA PRO A 23 7.16 -7.49 -10.16
C PRO A 23 6.23 -7.61 -11.39
N ARG A 24 5.11 -8.34 -11.23
CA ARG A 24 4.13 -8.56 -12.30
C ARG A 24 2.99 -7.56 -12.20
N ARG A 25 3.00 -6.52 -13.03
CA ARG A 25 1.96 -5.46 -13.04
C ARG A 25 0.54 -5.98 -13.33
N LYS A 26 0.40 -7.14 -13.97
CA LYS A 26 -0.87 -7.82 -14.29
C LYS A 26 -0.94 -9.20 -13.63
N GLY A 27 -0.21 -9.44 -12.54
CA GLY A 27 -0.22 -10.69 -11.78
C GLY A 27 -1.41 -10.81 -10.83
N ASN A 28 -1.53 -11.96 -10.17
CA ASN A 28 -2.63 -12.27 -9.24
C ASN A 28 -2.77 -11.22 -8.11
N CYS A 29 -1.67 -10.80 -7.51
CA CYS A 29 -1.68 -9.77 -6.47
C CYS A 29 -2.24 -8.43 -6.99
N ALA A 30 -1.87 -8.03 -8.21
CA ALA A 30 -2.42 -6.83 -8.85
C ALA A 30 -3.91 -6.95 -9.18
N THR A 31 -4.38 -8.16 -9.54
CA THR A 31 -5.80 -8.44 -9.80
C THR A 31 -6.63 -8.27 -8.53
N VAL A 32 -6.18 -8.85 -7.42
CA VAL A 32 -6.82 -8.73 -6.10
C VAL A 32 -6.84 -7.27 -5.64
N LEU A 33 -5.71 -6.57 -5.76
CA LEU A 33 -5.62 -5.15 -5.40
C LEU A 33 -6.61 -4.29 -6.20
N ARG A 34 -6.68 -4.46 -7.52
CA ARG A 34 -7.60 -3.68 -8.37
C ARG A 34 -9.07 -3.90 -8.00
N ALA A 35 -9.47 -5.10 -7.57
CA ALA A 35 -10.82 -5.33 -7.12
C ALA A 35 -11.18 -4.51 -5.86
N ALA A 36 -10.23 -4.37 -4.94
CA ALA A 36 -10.41 -3.49 -3.77
C ALA A 36 -10.47 -2.01 -4.15
N LEU A 37 -9.61 -1.57 -5.07
CA LEU A 37 -9.58 -0.17 -5.51
C LEU A 37 -10.85 0.24 -6.27
N ALA A 38 -11.40 -0.65 -7.09
CA ALA A 38 -12.64 -0.39 -7.80
C ALA A 38 -13.82 -0.07 -6.84
N GLU A 39 -13.89 -0.74 -5.68
CA GLU A 39 -14.90 -0.45 -4.65
C GLU A 39 -14.67 0.91 -3.97
N LEU A 40 -13.41 1.31 -3.77
CA LEU A 40 -13.08 2.63 -3.26
C LEU A 40 -13.48 3.74 -4.24
N GLU A 41 -13.18 3.56 -5.52
CA GLU A 41 -13.52 4.51 -6.59
C GLU A 41 -15.04 4.70 -6.73
N GLN A 42 -15.83 3.61 -6.65
CA GLN A 42 -17.29 3.66 -6.65
C GLN A 42 -17.87 4.46 -5.46
N ARG A 43 -17.08 4.65 -4.39
CA ARG A 43 -17.43 5.42 -3.19
C ARG A 43 -16.72 6.77 -3.11
N SER A 44 -16.45 7.36 -4.27
CA SER A 44 -15.84 8.69 -4.38
C SER A 44 -14.50 8.85 -3.65
N THR A 45 -13.69 7.77 -3.60
CA THR A 45 -12.33 7.81 -3.08
C THR A 45 -11.35 7.81 -4.25
N GLY A 46 -10.45 8.76 -4.29
CA GLY A 46 -9.35 8.78 -5.27
C GLY A 46 -8.36 7.65 -5.00
N THR A 47 -7.93 6.92 -6.03
CA THR A 47 -6.98 5.82 -5.88
C THR A 47 -5.75 5.99 -6.76
N GLU A 48 -4.61 5.55 -6.25
CA GLU A 48 -3.34 5.50 -7.00
C GLU A 48 -2.64 4.18 -6.74
N ILE A 49 -2.14 3.52 -7.78
CA ILE A 49 -1.26 2.35 -7.63
C ILE A 49 0.18 2.75 -7.90
N VAL A 50 1.02 2.61 -6.89
CA VAL A 50 2.48 2.70 -7.02
C VAL A 50 3.03 1.30 -7.24
N HIS A 51 3.48 1.02 -8.45
CA HIS A 51 4.15 -0.24 -8.78
C HIS A 51 5.62 -0.15 -8.40
N LEU A 52 6.06 -0.79 -7.32
CA LEU A 52 7.47 -0.72 -6.89
C LEU A 52 8.44 -1.17 -7.97
N SER A 53 8.04 -2.11 -8.83
CA SER A 53 8.84 -2.57 -9.99
C SER A 53 9.03 -1.52 -11.10
N ALA A 54 8.37 -0.37 -11.00
CA ALA A 54 8.52 0.73 -11.96
C ALA A 54 9.44 1.84 -11.46
N HIS A 55 9.96 1.70 -10.24
CA HIS A 55 10.79 2.70 -9.58
C HIS A 55 12.16 2.11 -9.25
N ASP A 56 13.20 2.92 -9.38
CA ASP A 56 14.52 2.60 -8.85
C ASP A 56 14.52 2.89 -7.35
N ILE A 57 14.28 1.85 -6.54
CA ILE A 57 14.37 1.92 -5.09
C ILE A 57 15.43 0.95 -4.63
N ARG A 58 16.59 1.50 -4.26
CA ARG A 58 17.72 0.71 -3.79
C ARG A 58 17.55 0.33 -2.32
N TYR A 59 18.15 -0.78 -1.91
CA TYR A 59 18.13 -1.25 -0.53
C TYR A 59 18.71 -0.22 0.46
N CYS A 60 18.26 -0.28 1.71
CA CYS A 60 18.80 0.56 2.77
C CYS A 60 20.26 0.21 3.05
N ALA A 61 21.15 1.20 3.07
CA ALA A 61 22.56 1.04 3.34
C ALA A 61 22.91 1.05 4.85
N GLY A 62 21.90 1.17 5.72
CA GLY A 62 22.09 1.08 7.17
C GLY A 62 22.82 2.28 7.79
N HIS A 63 22.60 3.49 7.30
CA HIS A 63 23.20 4.68 7.91
C HIS A 63 22.67 4.88 9.34
N ASP A 64 23.57 5.14 10.28
CA ASP A 64 23.29 5.31 11.71
C ASP A 64 22.79 6.74 12.08
N ASP A 65 22.95 7.70 11.19
CA ASP A 65 22.63 9.11 11.38
C ASP A 65 21.32 9.56 10.67
N CYS A 66 20.43 8.62 10.33
CA CYS A 66 19.18 8.90 9.62
C CYS A 66 18.32 9.99 10.27
N GLY A 67 18.24 10.02 11.61
CA GLY A 67 17.48 11.03 12.34
C GLY A 67 18.07 12.45 12.26
N GLN A 68 19.34 12.58 11.93
CA GLN A 68 20.08 13.83 11.83
C GLN A 68 20.10 14.40 10.40
N ARG A 69 19.89 13.56 9.39
CA ARG A 69 19.93 13.96 7.98
C ARG A 69 18.58 14.45 7.51
N GLU A 70 18.56 15.59 6.85
CA GLU A 70 17.34 16.11 6.22
C GLU A 70 16.77 15.18 5.17
N ARG A 71 17.63 14.51 4.39
CA ARG A 71 17.26 13.56 3.34
C ARG A 71 18.11 12.30 3.41
N CYS A 72 17.53 11.19 3.00
CA CYS A 72 18.30 9.98 2.79
C CYS A 72 19.36 10.22 1.70
N PRO A 73 20.65 9.86 1.94
CA PRO A 73 21.71 10.11 0.96
C PRO A 73 21.65 9.20 -0.27
N ILE A 74 20.79 8.18 -0.26
CA ILE A 74 20.58 7.33 -1.43
C ILE A 74 19.72 8.10 -2.43
N ASN A 75 20.33 8.53 -3.53
CA ASN A 75 19.65 9.26 -4.59
C ASN A 75 18.93 8.30 -5.53
N ASP A 76 17.64 8.07 -5.29
CA ASP A 76 16.75 7.18 -6.02
C ASP A 76 15.28 7.63 -5.87
N ASP A 77 14.32 6.82 -6.37
CA ASP A 77 12.89 7.16 -6.34
C ASP A 77 12.21 7.00 -4.98
N ALA A 78 12.90 6.47 -3.96
CA ALA A 78 12.29 6.13 -2.68
C ALA A 78 11.63 7.34 -2.00
N ALA A 79 12.27 8.50 -2.01
CA ALA A 79 11.73 9.70 -1.37
C ALA A 79 10.38 10.10 -1.97
N ALA A 80 10.26 10.13 -3.30
CA ALA A 80 9.02 10.49 -3.99
C ALA A 80 7.89 9.47 -3.76
N VAL A 81 8.22 8.17 -3.68
CA VAL A 81 7.26 7.11 -3.38
C VAL A 81 6.79 7.20 -1.93
N LEU A 82 7.72 7.41 -0.99
CA LEU A 82 7.41 7.56 0.43
C LEU A 82 6.58 8.83 0.70
N ASP A 83 6.82 9.93 -0.02
CA ASP A 83 6.01 11.14 0.11
C ASP A 83 4.54 10.89 -0.20
N ARG A 84 4.25 10.21 -1.31
CA ARG A 84 2.87 9.81 -1.67
C ARG A 84 2.25 8.92 -0.61
N PHE A 85 3.00 7.93 -0.12
CA PHE A 85 2.56 6.99 0.90
C PHE A 85 2.24 7.69 2.23
N TYR A 86 3.12 8.57 2.73
CA TYR A 86 2.92 9.24 4.02
C TYR A 86 1.79 10.28 4.01
N GLN A 87 1.50 10.88 2.84
CA GLN A 87 0.47 11.91 2.68
C GLN A 87 -0.92 11.35 2.39
N ALA A 88 -1.06 10.05 2.08
CA ALA A 88 -2.32 9.43 1.74
C ALA A 88 -3.29 9.39 2.93
N ASP A 89 -4.58 9.55 2.67
CA ASP A 89 -5.66 9.39 3.67
C ASP A 89 -5.92 7.92 4.00
N GLY A 90 -5.64 7.01 3.08
CA GLY A 90 -5.62 5.58 3.28
C GLY A 90 -4.48 4.93 2.52
N VAL A 91 -3.99 3.80 2.99
CA VAL A 91 -2.92 3.05 2.30
C VAL A 91 -3.27 1.58 2.17
N ILE A 92 -2.88 0.99 1.04
CA ILE A 92 -2.92 -0.47 0.85
C ILE A 92 -1.51 -0.95 0.54
N LEU A 93 -1.01 -1.92 1.31
CA LEU A 93 0.19 -2.67 0.96
C LEU A 93 -0.22 -4.01 0.34
N ALA A 94 0.22 -4.28 -0.88
CA ALA A 94 -0.09 -5.50 -1.60
C ALA A 94 1.20 -6.21 -2.03
N SER A 95 1.42 -7.42 -1.51
CA SER A 95 2.63 -8.20 -1.80
C SER A 95 2.29 -9.62 -2.22
N PRO A 96 2.94 -10.15 -3.26
CA PRO A 96 3.03 -11.60 -3.40
C PRO A 96 3.91 -12.15 -2.28
N VAL A 97 3.69 -13.42 -1.94
CA VAL A 97 4.54 -14.14 -0.99
C VAL A 97 5.69 -14.81 -1.74
N TYR A 98 6.90 -14.50 -1.33
CA TYR A 98 8.13 -15.14 -1.82
C TYR A 98 8.96 -15.61 -0.63
N ALA A 99 9.35 -16.89 -0.63
CA ALA A 99 10.08 -17.50 0.49
C ALA A 99 9.39 -17.23 1.85
N ASP A 100 8.10 -17.49 1.91
CA ASP A 100 7.21 -17.28 3.07
C ASP A 100 7.24 -15.85 3.67
N ASN A 101 7.57 -14.85 2.87
CA ASN A 101 7.62 -13.45 3.30
C ASN A 101 7.09 -12.52 2.19
N VAL A 102 7.08 -11.22 2.44
CA VAL A 102 6.83 -10.22 1.40
C VAL A 102 7.89 -10.30 0.30
N SER A 103 7.56 -9.83 -0.89
CA SER A 103 8.53 -9.72 -1.98
C SER A 103 9.73 -8.84 -1.61
N GLY A 104 10.88 -9.05 -2.26
CA GLY A 104 12.07 -8.22 -2.07
C GLY A 104 11.79 -6.73 -2.31
N GLN A 105 10.98 -6.38 -3.33
CA GLN A 105 10.59 -5.00 -3.61
C GLN A 105 9.79 -4.39 -2.45
N MET A 106 8.84 -5.13 -1.89
CA MET A 106 8.07 -4.66 -0.72
C MET A 106 8.99 -4.49 0.48
N LYS A 107 9.89 -5.45 0.74
CA LYS A 107 10.82 -5.36 1.87
C LYS A 107 11.74 -4.15 1.75
N VAL A 108 12.30 -3.91 0.57
CA VAL A 108 13.13 -2.72 0.32
C VAL A 108 12.35 -1.44 0.58
N PHE A 109 11.12 -1.33 0.08
CA PHE A 109 10.26 -0.17 0.36
C PHE A 109 10.04 0.05 1.86
N LEU A 110 9.71 -1.01 2.61
CA LEU A 110 9.50 -0.93 4.06
C LEU A 110 10.78 -0.52 4.80
N ASP A 111 11.95 -1.03 4.41
CA ASP A 111 13.24 -0.67 5.02
C ASP A 111 13.60 0.80 4.75
N ARG A 112 13.26 1.32 3.57
CA ARG A 112 13.54 2.72 3.21
C ARG A 112 12.69 3.72 4.00
N ALA A 113 11.53 3.30 4.54
CA ALA A 113 10.71 4.11 5.44
C ALA A 113 11.39 4.40 6.80
N CYS A 114 12.45 3.69 7.16
CA CYS A 114 13.17 3.89 8.42
C CYS A 114 13.76 5.32 8.56
N HIS A 115 14.20 5.94 7.45
CA HIS A 115 14.69 7.33 7.47
C HIS A 115 13.60 8.30 7.94
N ASP A 116 12.42 8.24 7.33
CA ASP A 116 11.29 9.10 7.70
C ASP A 116 10.83 8.85 9.14
N TYR A 117 10.79 7.57 9.56
CA TYR A 117 10.47 7.20 10.93
C TYR A 117 11.46 7.80 11.94
N ALA A 118 12.77 7.70 11.68
CA ALA A 118 13.82 8.25 12.54
C ALA A 118 13.72 9.78 12.70
N ARG A 119 13.17 10.47 11.69
CA ARG A 119 12.87 11.91 11.72
C ARG A 119 11.52 12.25 12.35
N GLY A 120 10.82 11.29 12.90
CA GLY A 120 9.51 11.52 13.52
C GLY A 120 8.35 11.64 12.53
N ARG A 121 8.56 11.41 11.21
CA ARG A 121 7.46 11.41 10.24
C ARG A 121 6.51 10.25 10.51
N ARG A 122 5.22 10.52 10.43
CA ARG A 122 4.18 9.52 10.69
C ARG A 122 3.17 9.50 9.55
N LEU A 123 2.68 8.28 9.29
CA LEU A 123 1.65 8.02 8.29
C LEU A 123 0.36 8.79 8.63
N ARG A 124 -0.17 9.51 7.66
CA ARG A 124 -1.41 10.27 7.80
C ARG A 124 -2.66 9.37 7.70
N ALA A 125 -2.53 8.19 7.11
CA ALA A 125 -3.64 7.30 6.79
C ALA A 125 -4.56 7.00 7.98
N ARG A 126 -5.85 7.05 7.71
CA ARG A 126 -6.96 6.78 8.62
C ARG A 126 -7.58 5.40 8.40
N ALA A 127 -7.18 4.70 7.33
CA ALA A 127 -7.54 3.32 7.02
C ALA A 127 -6.36 2.60 6.36
N ILE A 128 -6.16 1.33 6.69
CA ILE A 128 -5.07 0.49 6.17
C ILE A 128 -5.63 -0.77 5.56
N GLY A 129 -5.18 -1.11 4.35
CA GLY A 129 -5.42 -2.38 3.69
C GLY A 129 -4.13 -3.20 3.57
N LEU A 130 -4.20 -4.50 3.80
CA LEU A 130 -3.10 -5.43 3.58
C LEU A 130 -3.55 -6.56 2.67
N VAL A 131 -2.82 -6.81 1.60
CA VAL A 131 -3.12 -7.86 0.63
C VAL A 131 -1.91 -8.78 0.48
N ALA A 132 -2.09 -10.08 0.73
CA ALA A 132 -1.09 -11.10 0.50
C ALA A 132 -1.64 -12.18 -0.45
N VAL A 133 -0.89 -12.50 -1.50
CA VAL A 133 -1.22 -13.58 -2.44
C VAL A 133 -0.03 -14.52 -2.56
N ALA A 134 -0.26 -15.80 -2.29
CA ALA A 134 0.76 -16.84 -2.30
C ALA A 134 0.45 -17.93 -3.31
N ASP A 135 1.45 -18.72 -3.63
CA ASP A 135 1.28 -20.01 -4.33
C ASP A 135 0.75 -21.07 -3.35
N SER A 136 1.43 -21.29 -2.23
CA SER A 136 1.17 -22.43 -1.32
C SER A 136 1.26 -22.10 0.17
N SER A 137 2.08 -21.11 0.60
CA SER A 137 2.38 -20.87 2.02
C SER A 137 2.71 -19.41 2.31
N GLY A 138 2.99 -19.05 3.57
CA GLY A 138 3.56 -17.78 4.00
C GLY A 138 2.61 -16.58 4.00
N LEU A 139 1.30 -16.77 3.80
CA LEU A 139 0.32 -15.66 3.76
C LEU A 139 0.31 -14.84 5.07
N ASP A 140 0.29 -15.51 6.21
CA ASP A 140 0.23 -14.86 7.51
C ASP A 140 1.55 -14.16 7.86
N ASP A 141 2.68 -14.73 7.45
CA ASP A 141 4.00 -14.13 7.67
C ASP A 141 4.16 -12.84 6.86
N ALA A 142 3.73 -12.86 5.60
CA ALA A 142 3.74 -11.65 4.77
C ALA A 142 2.81 -10.55 5.33
N LEU A 143 1.60 -10.90 5.75
CA LEU A 143 0.68 -9.96 6.41
C LEU A 143 1.28 -9.41 7.71
N ALA A 144 1.88 -10.27 8.53
CA ALA A 144 2.52 -9.88 9.79
C ALA A 144 3.72 -8.96 9.53
N ALA A 145 4.53 -9.21 8.50
CA ALA A 145 5.65 -8.35 8.14
C ALA A 145 5.18 -6.93 7.77
N MET A 146 4.17 -6.82 6.90
CA MET A 146 3.58 -5.53 6.52
C MET A 146 2.94 -4.81 7.71
N SER A 147 2.16 -5.53 8.52
CA SER A 147 1.49 -4.97 9.70
C SER A 147 2.49 -4.43 10.74
N ARG A 148 3.56 -5.17 11.02
CA ARG A 148 4.62 -4.73 11.95
C ARG A 148 5.35 -3.50 11.44
N ALA A 149 5.69 -3.45 10.16
CA ALA A 149 6.33 -2.27 9.57
C ALA A 149 5.44 -1.03 9.69
N LEU A 150 4.14 -1.16 9.43
CA LEU A 150 3.18 -0.05 9.58
C LEU A 150 3.00 0.37 11.05
N ALA A 151 3.14 -0.54 12.01
CA ALA A 151 3.03 -0.20 13.43
C ALA A 151 4.06 0.84 13.87
N PHE A 152 5.24 0.88 13.27
CA PHE A 152 6.27 1.89 13.55
C PHE A 152 5.92 3.27 12.98
N VAL A 153 5.29 3.34 11.82
CA VAL A 153 5.09 4.61 11.10
C VAL A 153 3.72 5.25 11.33
N ARG A 154 2.71 4.52 11.81
CA ARG A 154 1.38 5.06 12.10
C ARG A 154 1.36 5.94 13.35
N ARG A 155 0.42 6.88 13.43
CA ARG A 155 0.26 7.79 14.57
C ARG A 155 -0.46 7.17 15.78
N GLY A 156 -1.18 6.07 15.61
CA GLY A 156 -2.01 5.44 16.65
C GLY A 156 -2.82 4.28 16.09
N PRO A 157 -3.85 3.81 16.80
CA PRO A 157 -4.76 2.80 16.29
C PRO A 157 -5.46 3.29 15.03
N VAL A 158 -5.32 2.52 13.94
CA VAL A 158 -5.96 2.78 12.65
C VAL A 158 -6.68 1.51 12.23
N PRO A 159 -7.96 1.58 11.77
CA PRO A 159 -8.65 0.42 11.21
C PRO A 159 -7.81 -0.25 10.13
N ALA A 160 -7.57 -1.55 10.28
CA ALA A 160 -6.78 -2.34 9.35
C ALA A 160 -7.61 -3.53 8.84
N PHE A 161 -7.61 -3.71 7.53
CA PHE A 161 -8.36 -4.74 6.84
C PHE A 161 -7.41 -5.62 6.03
N THR A 162 -7.62 -6.93 6.05
CA THR A 162 -6.69 -7.86 5.42
C THR A 162 -7.40 -8.75 4.39
N VAL A 163 -6.70 -9.02 3.29
CA VAL A 163 -7.07 -10.03 2.30
C VAL A 163 -5.89 -10.95 2.08
N LYS A 164 -6.14 -12.25 2.11
CA LYS A 164 -5.14 -13.27 1.82
C LYS A 164 -5.75 -14.40 1.00
N GLY A 165 -4.97 -14.95 0.08
CA GLY A 165 -5.42 -16.09 -0.70
C GLY A 165 -4.35 -16.73 -1.56
N TYR A 166 -4.64 -17.95 -1.98
CA TYR A 166 -3.77 -18.73 -2.84
C TYR A 166 -4.16 -18.59 -4.31
N ALA A 167 -3.15 -18.38 -5.15
CA ALA A 167 -3.30 -18.30 -6.59
C ALA A 167 -1.94 -18.63 -7.25
N SER A 168 -1.79 -19.88 -7.69
CA SER A 168 -0.52 -20.44 -8.16
C SER A 168 -0.19 -20.02 -9.59
N LEU A 169 -1.16 -20.14 -10.50
CA LEU A 169 -0.96 -19.76 -11.89
C LEU A 169 -1.45 -18.35 -12.18
N LEU A 170 -0.90 -17.74 -13.21
CA LEU A 170 -1.34 -16.42 -13.66
C LEU A 170 -2.84 -16.48 -14.05
N GLY A 171 -3.63 -15.58 -13.46
CA GLY A 171 -5.07 -15.48 -13.66
C GLY A 171 -5.92 -16.30 -12.68
N ASP A 172 -5.32 -17.11 -11.81
CA ASP A 172 -6.08 -17.91 -10.85
C ASP A 172 -6.82 -17.05 -9.81
N ALA A 173 -6.25 -15.91 -9.43
CA ALA A 173 -6.94 -15.00 -8.52
C ALA A 173 -8.29 -14.54 -9.08
N ALA A 174 -8.37 -14.24 -10.37
CA ALA A 174 -9.62 -13.80 -11.02
C ALA A 174 -10.70 -14.88 -11.05
N LYS A 175 -10.33 -16.17 -10.95
CA LYS A 175 -11.23 -17.33 -10.91
C LYS A 175 -11.62 -17.71 -9.48
N ASN A 176 -11.01 -17.11 -8.47
CA ASN A 176 -11.29 -17.39 -7.07
C ASN A 176 -12.31 -16.38 -6.55
N ASP A 177 -13.60 -16.69 -6.68
CA ASP A 177 -14.70 -15.79 -6.29
C ASP A 177 -14.61 -15.34 -4.82
N ARG A 178 -14.22 -16.25 -3.93
CA ARG A 178 -14.07 -15.92 -2.49
C ARG A 178 -12.94 -14.91 -2.25
N LEU A 179 -11.81 -15.07 -2.93
CA LEU A 179 -10.68 -14.14 -2.82
C LEU A 179 -11.06 -12.77 -3.40
N MET A 180 -11.72 -12.77 -4.57
CA MET A 180 -12.17 -11.53 -5.22
C MET A 180 -13.24 -10.81 -4.39
N GLU A 181 -14.17 -11.53 -3.76
CA GLU A 181 -15.16 -10.93 -2.87
C GLU A 181 -14.53 -10.36 -1.58
N SER A 182 -13.57 -11.07 -1.01
CA SER A 182 -12.79 -10.55 0.14
C SER A 182 -12.03 -9.26 -0.21
N ALA A 183 -11.53 -9.15 -1.45
CA ALA A 183 -10.88 -7.94 -1.93
C ALA A 183 -11.87 -6.76 -2.07
N ARG A 184 -13.06 -7.00 -2.63
CA ARG A 184 -14.11 -5.99 -2.71
C ARG A 184 -14.55 -5.53 -1.31
N GLU A 185 -14.73 -6.49 -0.39
CA GLU A 185 -15.10 -6.17 0.99
C GLU A 185 -14.05 -5.31 1.69
N LEU A 186 -12.75 -5.56 1.46
CA LEU A 186 -11.68 -4.68 1.95
C LEU A 186 -11.88 -3.25 1.42
N GLY A 187 -12.15 -3.08 0.14
CA GLY A 187 -12.40 -1.77 -0.47
C GLY A 187 -13.59 -1.03 0.16
N ARG A 188 -14.73 -1.73 0.33
CA ARG A 188 -15.93 -1.18 0.97
C ARG A 188 -15.66 -0.71 2.40
N ARG A 189 -15.06 -1.56 3.22
CA ARG A 189 -14.74 -1.25 4.62
C ARG A 189 -13.75 -0.11 4.78
N MET A 190 -12.76 -0.02 3.88
CA MET A 190 -11.84 1.12 3.87
C MET A 190 -12.54 2.41 3.52
N ALA A 191 -13.44 2.42 2.52
CA ALA A 191 -14.22 3.59 2.16
C ALA A 191 -15.08 4.08 3.33
N ASP A 192 -15.80 3.17 3.99
CA ASP A 192 -16.63 3.48 5.16
C ASP A 192 -15.79 4.09 6.30
N ALA A 193 -14.60 3.54 6.56
CA ALA A 193 -13.70 4.05 7.58
C ALA A 193 -13.16 5.45 7.24
N LEU A 194 -12.87 5.73 5.98
CA LEU A 194 -12.42 7.04 5.52
C LEU A 194 -13.52 8.10 5.62
N GLN A 195 -14.75 7.76 5.25
CA GLN A 195 -15.91 8.65 5.37
C GLN A 195 -16.23 8.97 6.83
N ALA A 196 -16.26 7.96 7.70
CA ALA A 196 -16.50 8.15 9.13
C ALA A 196 -15.43 9.03 9.81
N ALA A 197 -14.21 9.03 9.32
CA ALA A 197 -13.13 9.87 9.83
C ALA A 197 -13.15 11.31 9.27
N SER A 198 -13.82 11.56 8.15
CA SER A 198 -14.01 12.91 7.58
C SER A 198 -15.17 13.65 8.24
N ALA A 199 -16.09 12.93 8.89
CA ALA A 199 -17.27 13.49 9.57
C ALA A 199 -16.99 13.94 11.03
N ARG A 200 -15.75 13.75 11.52
CA ARG A 200 -15.28 14.15 12.87
C ARG A 200 -14.38 15.36 12.83
#